data_fdbc9f425af173c109ad0c58191eb8f0
#
_entry.id   fdbc9f425af173c109ad0c58191eb8f0
#
_cell.length_a   1.000
_cell.length_b   1.000
_cell.length_c   1.000
_cell.angle_alpha   90.00
_cell.angle_beta   90.00
_cell.angle_gamma   90.00
#
_symmetry.space_group_name_H-M   'P 1'
#
loop_
_entity.id
_entity.type
_entity.pdbx_description
1 polymer ?
#
loop_
_entity_poly.entity_id
_entity_poly.type
_entity_poly.pdbx_seq_one_letter_code
_entity_poly.pdbx_strand_id
1 'polypeptide(L)'
;MLFRSAKLQASPQWKHMMIVITYDENGGQWDHVAPPAADKMGPGTRIPAIIISPYAKKGTVDHTQYDTASVLRLITRRFGLPTLPGLSTRDEALKANGGQPMGDLTNALKL
;
A
#
# COMPACT_ATOMS: atom_id res chain seq x y z
N MET A 1 -1.04 -19.73 3.89
CA MET A 1 -0.28 -18.45 3.96
C MET A 1 1.02 -18.61 4.74
N LEU A 2 1.01 -19.06 6.02
CA LEU A 2 2.20 -19.19 6.90
C LEU A 2 3.36 -20.00 6.29
N PHE A 3 3.07 -21.09 5.61
CA PHE A 3 4.10 -21.94 5.00
C PHE A 3 4.91 -21.23 3.89
N ARG A 4 4.26 -20.41 3.04
CA ARG A 4 4.96 -19.67 1.97
C ARG A 4 5.80 -18.54 2.53
N SER A 5 5.27 -17.78 3.49
CA SER A 5 6.03 -16.70 4.13
C SER A 5 7.25 -17.23 4.90
N ALA A 6 7.13 -18.38 5.58
CA ALA A 6 8.27 -19.03 6.25
C ALA A 6 9.39 -19.41 5.27
N LYS A 7 9.04 -19.97 4.09
CA LYS A 7 10.03 -20.27 3.04
C LYS A 7 10.73 -19.02 2.51
N LEU A 8 9.99 -17.93 2.28
CA LEU A 8 10.56 -16.66 1.83
C LEU A 8 11.49 -16.07 2.90
N GLN A 9 11.10 -16.15 4.17
CA GLN A 9 11.92 -15.68 5.29
C GLN A 9 13.21 -16.49 5.48
N ALA A 10 13.21 -17.77 5.11
CA ALA A 10 14.40 -18.63 5.10
C ALA A 10 15.31 -18.44 3.87
N SER A 11 14.89 -17.64 2.88
CA SER A 11 15.67 -17.37 1.67
C SER A 11 16.89 -16.50 1.98
N PRO A 12 18.06 -16.75 1.35
CA PRO A 12 19.21 -15.84 1.40
C PRO A 12 18.90 -14.41 0.96
N GLN A 13 17.85 -14.21 0.16
CA GLN A 13 17.40 -12.90 -0.31
C GLN A 13 16.52 -12.17 0.71
N TRP A 14 16.14 -12.81 1.83
CA TRP A 14 15.23 -12.24 2.81
C TRP A 14 15.62 -10.83 3.27
N LYS A 15 16.90 -10.57 3.45
CA LYS A 15 17.43 -9.26 3.83
C LYS A 15 17.14 -8.13 2.83
N HIS A 16 16.70 -8.46 1.62
CA HIS A 16 16.34 -7.50 0.56
C HIS A 16 14.88 -7.60 0.14
N MET A 17 14.05 -8.31 0.93
CA MET A 17 12.69 -8.66 0.53
C MET A 17 11.66 -7.88 1.32
N MET A 18 10.61 -7.49 0.64
CA MET A 18 9.36 -7.02 1.23
C MET A 18 8.21 -7.81 0.60
N ILE A 19 7.36 -8.38 1.43
CA ILE A 19 6.16 -9.10 1.02
C ILE A 19 4.97 -8.22 1.37
N VAL A 20 4.14 -7.95 0.39
CA VAL A 20 2.84 -7.29 0.56
C VAL A 20 1.76 -8.34 0.32
N ILE A 21 0.90 -8.55 1.30
CA ILE A 21 -0.26 -9.44 1.18
C ILE A 21 -1.48 -8.55 1.28
N THR A 22 -2.25 -8.51 0.23
CA THR A 22 -3.48 -7.70 0.15
C THR A 22 -4.47 -8.37 -0.79
N TYR A 23 -5.68 -7.85 -0.85
CA TYR A 23 -6.66 -8.19 -1.88
C TYR A 23 -6.52 -7.21 -3.05
N ASP A 24 -6.94 -7.63 -4.22
CA ASP A 24 -7.00 -6.80 -5.43
C ASP A 24 -8.17 -5.80 -5.36
N GLU A 25 -9.30 -6.25 -4.77
CA GLU A 25 -10.48 -5.43 -4.55
C GLU A 25 -11.35 -6.01 -3.41
N ASN A 26 -12.47 -5.37 -3.09
CA ASN A 26 -13.30 -5.70 -1.94
C ASN A 26 -14.23 -6.92 -2.14
N GLY A 27 -14.27 -7.53 -3.31
CA GLY A 27 -15.15 -8.66 -3.62
C GLY A 27 -16.64 -8.32 -3.52
N GLY A 28 -17.02 -7.06 -3.66
CA GLY A 28 -18.40 -6.61 -3.47
C GLY A 28 -18.82 -6.52 -1.99
N GLN A 29 -17.90 -6.68 -1.05
CA GLN A 29 -18.20 -6.56 0.39
C GLN A 29 -18.35 -5.09 0.78
N TRP A 30 -19.32 -4.82 1.62
CA TRP A 30 -19.52 -3.49 2.19
C TRP A 30 -18.59 -3.23 3.38
N ASP A 31 -18.07 -2.01 3.45
CA ASP A 31 -17.35 -1.50 4.63
C ASP A 31 -18.14 -0.31 5.21
N HIS A 32 -18.30 -0.28 6.52
CA HIS A 32 -18.97 0.83 7.22
C HIS A 32 -18.15 2.14 7.22
N VAL A 33 -16.89 2.10 6.81
CA VAL A 33 -16.06 3.28 6.61
C VAL A 33 -16.12 3.71 5.15
N ALA A 34 -16.63 4.91 4.90
CA ALA A 34 -16.67 5.46 3.56
C ALA A 34 -15.26 5.63 2.97
N PRO A 35 -15.08 5.31 1.68
CA PRO A 35 -13.81 5.60 1.00
C PRO A 35 -13.58 7.11 0.93
N PRO A 36 -12.30 7.56 0.88
CA PRO A 36 -12.02 8.98 0.69
C PRO A 36 -12.50 9.45 -0.68
N ALA A 37 -13.03 10.68 -0.74
CA ALA A 37 -13.40 11.29 -2.01
C ALA A 37 -12.14 11.61 -2.84
N ALA A 38 -12.08 11.07 -4.05
CA ALA A 38 -10.97 11.27 -4.97
C ALA A 38 -11.49 11.43 -6.41
N ASP A 39 -10.86 10.76 -7.37
CA ASP A 39 -11.26 10.79 -8.78
C ASP A 39 -12.38 9.78 -9.09
N LYS A 40 -12.81 9.72 -10.36
CA LYS A 40 -13.88 8.82 -10.82
C LYS A 40 -13.53 7.33 -10.74
N MET A 41 -12.26 6.99 -10.60
CA MET A 41 -11.76 5.61 -10.59
C MET A 41 -11.61 5.02 -9.17
N GLY A 42 -11.97 5.76 -8.17
CA GLY A 42 -11.91 5.31 -6.79
C GLY A 42 -11.17 6.27 -5.86
N PRO A 43 -10.65 5.82 -4.70
CA PRO A 43 -10.59 4.44 -4.22
C PRO A 43 -11.97 3.89 -3.82
N GLY A 44 -12.09 2.57 -3.81
CA GLY A 44 -13.25 1.86 -3.24
C GLY A 44 -13.14 1.67 -1.73
N THR A 45 -13.98 0.77 -1.19
CA THR A 45 -13.96 0.40 0.23
C THR A 45 -12.65 -0.28 0.62
N ARG A 46 -12.36 -0.27 1.93
CA ARG A 46 -11.09 -0.81 2.44
C ARG A 46 -10.91 -2.29 2.16
N ILE A 47 -9.67 -2.67 1.95
CA ILE A 47 -9.19 -4.05 1.87
C ILE A 47 -8.08 -4.25 2.89
N PRO A 48 -7.87 -5.47 3.43
CA PRO A 48 -6.77 -5.72 4.36
C PRO A 48 -5.42 -5.69 3.63
N ALA A 49 -4.38 -5.24 4.33
CA ALA A 49 -3.01 -5.33 3.86
C ALA A 49 -2.07 -5.74 5.00
N ILE A 50 -1.12 -6.62 4.71
CA ILE A 50 -0.10 -7.07 5.64
C ILE A 50 1.27 -6.87 4.98
N ILE A 51 2.17 -6.19 5.68
CA ILE A 51 3.55 -5.99 5.26
C ILE A 51 4.47 -6.88 6.07
N ILE A 52 5.27 -7.70 5.39
CA ILE A 52 6.24 -8.60 6.01
C ILE A 52 7.62 -8.31 5.40
N SER A 53 8.56 -7.86 6.22
CA SER A 53 9.93 -7.53 5.83
C SER A 53 10.83 -7.53 7.06
N PRO A 54 12.16 -7.78 6.92
CA PRO A 54 13.09 -7.52 8.02
C PRO A 54 13.08 -6.06 8.48
N TYR A 55 12.68 -5.15 7.61
CA TYR A 55 12.60 -3.70 7.87
C TYR A 55 11.20 -3.24 8.29
N ALA A 56 10.18 -4.10 8.28
CA ALA A 56 8.84 -3.70 8.70
C ALA A 56 8.79 -3.36 10.19
N LYS A 57 8.01 -2.36 10.55
CA LYS A 57 7.61 -2.10 11.94
C LYS A 57 6.82 -3.32 12.43
N LYS A 58 7.18 -3.86 13.60
CA LYS A 58 6.59 -5.09 14.12
C LYS A 58 5.51 -4.80 15.14
N GLY A 59 4.42 -5.59 15.08
CA GLY A 59 3.34 -5.51 16.07
C GLY A 59 2.61 -4.17 16.09
N THR A 60 2.56 -3.47 14.97
CA THR A 60 1.92 -2.15 14.83
C THR A 60 0.86 -2.17 13.74
N VAL A 61 -0.10 -1.26 13.86
CA VAL A 61 -1.01 -0.89 12.80
C VAL A 61 -0.55 0.43 12.22
N ASP A 62 -0.36 0.49 10.90
CA ASP A 62 -0.05 1.74 10.19
C ASP A 62 -1.37 2.40 9.76
N HIS A 63 -1.59 3.63 10.22
CA HIS A 63 -2.80 4.42 9.93
C HIS A 63 -2.63 5.34 8.72
N THR A 64 -1.51 5.27 8.02
CA THR A 64 -1.33 6.00 6.76
C THR A 64 -2.34 5.51 5.72
N GLN A 65 -2.96 6.45 5.02
CA GLN A 65 -3.90 6.11 3.96
C GLN A 65 -3.15 5.57 2.74
N TYR A 66 -3.50 4.36 2.35
CA TYR A 66 -2.94 3.66 1.19
C TYR A 66 -4.06 3.22 0.24
N ASP A 67 -3.69 2.97 -1.00
CA ASP A 67 -4.50 2.27 -1.99
C ASP A 67 -3.68 1.16 -2.68
N THR A 68 -4.28 0.42 -3.60
CA THR A 68 -3.57 -0.63 -4.35
C THR A 68 -2.39 -0.06 -5.16
N ALA A 69 -2.48 1.20 -5.58
CA ALA A 69 -1.42 1.89 -6.31
C ALA A 69 -0.24 2.32 -5.40
N SER A 70 -0.37 2.23 -4.07
CA SER A 70 0.73 2.49 -3.12
C SER A 70 1.92 1.56 -3.33
N VAL A 71 1.69 0.33 -3.82
CA VAL A 71 2.75 -0.60 -4.22
C VAL A 71 3.54 -0.05 -5.41
N LEU A 72 2.86 0.54 -6.39
CA LEU A 72 3.52 1.19 -7.54
C LEU A 72 4.33 2.41 -7.10
N ARG A 73 3.82 3.19 -6.14
CA ARG A 73 4.56 4.32 -5.54
C ARG A 73 5.86 3.86 -4.89
N LEU A 74 5.80 2.77 -4.13
CA LEU A 74 6.99 2.19 -3.53
C LEU A 74 8.02 1.77 -4.60
N ILE A 75 7.57 1.11 -5.67
CA ILE A 75 8.43 0.66 -6.77
C ILE A 75 9.07 1.87 -7.47
N THR A 76 8.31 2.88 -7.84
CA THR A 76 8.85 4.08 -8.50
C THR A 76 9.87 4.77 -7.61
N ARG A 77 9.58 4.94 -6.32
CA ARG A 77 10.52 5.52 -5.36
C ARG A 77 11.77 4.67 -5.19
N ARG A 78 11.64 3.36 -5.01
CA ARG A 78 12.76 2.44 -4.76
C ARG A 78 13.75 2.40 -5.92
N PHE A 79 13.27 2.49 -7.14
CA PHE A 79 14.08 2.36 -8.34
C PHE A 79 14.34 3.69 -9.06
N GLY A 80 13.95 4.83 -8.48
CA GLY A 80 14.15 6.15 -9.07
C GLY A 80 13.39 6.34 -10.39
N LEU A 81 12.25 5.68 -10.56
CA LEU A 81 11.45 5.76 -11.76
C LEU A 81 10.56 7.01 -11.76
N PRO A 82 10.17 7.54 -12.91
CA PRO A 82 9.19 8.61 -12.99
C PRO A 82 7.86 8.21 -12.35
N THR A 83 7.23 9.14 -11.64
CA THR A 83 5.89 8.93 -11.10
C THR A 83 4.89 8.73 -12.22
N LEU A 84 4.06 7.71 -12.11
CA LEU A 84 3.00 7.44 -13.09
C LEU A 84 1.96 8.58 -13.04
N PRO A 85 1.52 9.13 -14.18
CA PRO A 85 0.57 10.25 -14.22
C PRO A 85 -0.70 10.01 -13.41
N GLY A 86 -1.26 8.79 -13.45
CA GLY A 86 -2.45 8.44 -12.67
C GLY A 86 -2.28 8.55 -11.16
N LEU A 87 -1.06 8.39 -10.63
CA LEU A 87 -0.79 8.58 -9.20
C LEU A 87 -0.87 10.06 -8.82
N SER A 88 -0.35 10.94 -9.67
CA SER A 88 -0.43 12.39 -9.47
C SER A 88 -1.89 12.86 -9.56
N THR A 89 -2.63 12.42 -10.58
CA THR A 89 -4.06 12.73 -10.74
C THR A 89 -4.87 12.31 -9.49
N ARG A 90 -4.60 11.12 -8.93
CA ARG A 90 -5.24 10.66 -7.70
C ARG A 90 -4.95 11.60 -6.52
N ASP A 91 -3.69 11.99 -6.35
CA ASP A 91 -3.28 12.85 -5.24
C ASP A 91 -3.87 14.27 -5.36
N GLU A 92 -3.94 14.79 -6.57
CA GLU A 92 -4.58 16.09 -6.85
C GLU A 92 -6.09 16.05 -6.54
N ALA A 93 -6.77 14.98 -6.95
CA ALA A 93 -8.18 14.79 -6.66
C ALA A 93 -8.46 14.65 -5.15
N LEU A 94 -7.63 13.90 -4.43
CA LEU A 94 -7.72 13.79 -2.97
C LEU A 94 -7.56 15.16 -2.30
N LYS A 95 -6.53 15.93 -2.67
CA LYS A 95 -6.29 17.27 -2.14
C LYS A 95 -7.44 18.22 -2.44
N ALA A 96 -7.99 18.18 -3.64
CA ALA A 96 -9.13 19.00 -4.05
C ALA A 96 -10.38 18.71 -3.20
N ASN A 97 -10.51 17.50 -2.69
CA ASN A 97 -11.59 17.08 -1.78
C ASN A 97 -11.21 17.19 -0.29
N GLY A 98 -10.13 17.89 0.05
CA GLY A 98 -9.70 18.10 1.45
C GLY A 98 -8.97 16.91 2.08
N GLY A 99 -8.64 15.89 1.30
CA GLY A 99 -7.90 14.71 1.76
C GLY A 99 -6.38 14.86 1.66
N GLN A 100 -5.67 13.79 2.03
CA GLN A 100 -4.21 13.70 1.92
C GLN A 100 -3.82 12.77 0.77
N PRO A 101 -2.65 12.99 0.14
CA PRO A 101 -2.11 12.05 -0.83
C PRO A 101 -1.98 10.63 -0.27
N MET A 102 -2.08 9.64 -1.14
CA MET A 102 -1.84 8.25 -0.76
C MET A 102 -0.36 8.01 -0.41
N GLY A 103 -0.13 7.25 0.65
CA GLY A 103 1.22 6.84 1.05
C GLY A 103 1.87 5.86 0.06
N ASP A 104 3.19 5.71 0.21
CA ASP A 104 4.03 4.85 -0.64
C ASP A 104 4.57 3.61 0.11
N LEU A 105 3.93 3.21 1.18
CA LEU A 105 4.29 2.09 2.07
C LEU A 105 5.60 2.29 2.87
N THR A 106 6.38 3.35 2.65
CA THR A 106 7.62 3.56 3.42
C THR A 106 7.36 3.79 4.90
N ASN A 107 6.17 4.32 5.26
CA ASN A 107 5.80 4.54 6.65
C ASN A 107 5.63 3.23 7.45
N ALA A 108 5.38 2.11 6.77
CA ALA A 108 5.35 0.78 7.37
C ALA A 108 6.75 0.23 7.69
N LEU A 109 7.81 0.89 7.26
CA LEU A 109 9.19 0.44 7.39
C LEU A 109 9.94 1.25 8.46
N LYS A 110 10.98 0.62 9.01
CA LYS A 110 12.04 1.27 9.80
C LYS A 110 13.20 1.56 8.84
N LEU A 111 13.23 2.76 8.30
CA LEU A 111 14.27 3.24 7.40
C LEU A 111 15.25 4.13 8.16
#